data_b29f706fb767c7acf75a2145560c96ad
#
_entry.id   b29f706fb767c7acf75a2145560c96ad
#
_cell.length_a   1.000
_cell.length_b   1.000
_cell.length_c   1.000
_cell.angle_alpha   90.00
_cell.angle_beta   90.00
_cell.angle_gamma   90.00
#
_symmetry.space_group_name_H-M   'P 1'
#
loop_
_entity.id
_entity.type
_entity.pdbx_description
1 polymer ?
#
loop_
_entity_poly.entity_id
_entity_poly.type
_entity_poly.pdbx_seq_one_letter_code
_entity_poly.pdbx_strand_id
1 'polypeptide(L)'
;MTEAFVRATALASALGPDLDTAVERLSGSPLAPARNTTAGGAWPYFEIPVAGDDWMKRAEAVARAVAGSLRREAALAPDEWAALPCIIGSSSHSVGAWDRGGWAALVPPLEFSRMLAQSFGARGPAMLVNTACTSGLSAFDIAVSLVASGRFRDVLVLGVELSNRLTVAGFAGLELLSATAARPCDRARDGLVLGEAFAALIVSAAPGPWRIAALASGMDAASLTGPAPGGEVIAGTMRSALAMARWTGAAVDLIKLQAGGGRLGDLAEARAIRELFAPPPKTVSLKGALGHTLGASGPAELALTLASLARGRVPATWGFAAPDDELGLKPSGGDAKGVSRVLFNLSGFGGNVMSLALEKSG
;
A
#
# COMPACT_ATOMS: atom_id res chain seq x y z
N MET A 1 -0.91 3.99 26.85
CA MET A 1 -1.55 3.62 25.57
C MET A 1 -1.36 2.13 25.35
N THR A 2 -2.39 1.44 24.93
CA THR A 2 -2.31 0.00 24.60
C THR A 2 -1.44 -0.18 23.35
N GLU A 3 -0.57 -1.19 23.34
CA GLU A 3 0.18 -1.53 22.12
C GLU A 3 -0.76 -2.03 21.02
N ALA A 4 -0.38 -1.81 19.78
CA ALA A 4 -1.12 -2.27 18.61
C ALA A 4 -0.23 -3.17 17.73
N PHE A 5 -0.83 -4.19 17.15
CA PHE A 5 -0.17 -5.20 16.34
C PHE A 5 -0.89 -5.41 15.02
N VAL A 6 -0.16 -5.80 13.98
CA VAL A 6 -0.75 -6.40 12.78
C VAL A 6 -0.98 -7.87 13.10
N ARG A 7 -2.25 -8.27 13.22
CA ARG A 7 -2.65 -9.62 13.61
C ARG A 7 -2.80 -10.56 12.41
N ALA A 8 -3.41 -10.07 11.35
CA ALA A 8 -3.68 -10.83 10.14
C ALA A 8 -3.69 -9.93 8.91
N THR A 9 -3.38 -10.50 7.75
CA THR A 9 -3.31 -9.79 6.47
C THR A 9 -3.88 -10.63 5.34
N ALA A 10 -4.53 -10.01 4.36
CA ALA A 10 -4.97 -10.65 3.12
C ALA A 10 -4.83 -9.69 1.96
N LEU A 11 -4.62 -10.21 0.75
CA LEU A 11 -4.38 -9.42 -0.44
C LEU A 11 -4.92 -10.16 -1.67
N ALA A 12 -5.61 -9.42 -2.54
CA ALA A 12 -5.77 -9.75 -3.94
C ALA A 12 -5.11 -8.65 -4.79
N SER A 13 -4.33 -9.03 -5.79
CA SER A 13 -3.57 -8.10 -6.64
C SER A 13 -3.29 -8.74 -8.00
N ALA A 14 -2.57 -8.07 -8.87
CA ALA A 14 -2.10 -8.64 -10.13
C ALA A 14 -1.25 -9.92 -9.93
N LEU A 15 -0.61 -10.06 -8.76
CA LEU A 15 0.18 -11.23 -8.42
C LEU A 15 -0.68 -12.47 -8.12
N GLY A 16 -1.96 -12.31 -7.83
CA GLY A 16 -2.87 -13.42 -7.57
C GLY A 16 -4.08 -13.03 -6.74
N PRO A 17 -5.04 -13.97 -6.60
CA PRO A 17 -6.29 -13.73 -5.88
C PRO A 17 -6.14 -13.77 -4.35
N ASP A 18 -5.00 -14.22 -3.86
CA ASP A 18 -4.68 -14.34 -2.44
C ASP A 18 -3.20 -14.04 -2.16
N LEU A 19 -2.88 -13.86 -0.88
CA LEU A 19 -1.55 -13.46 -0.43
C LEU A 19 -0.49 -14.56 -0.64
N ASP A 20 -0.86 -15.82 -0.48
CA ASP A 20 0.06 -16.94 -0.68
C ASP A 20 0.53 -17.03 -2.12
N THR A 21 -0.42 -17.00 -3.06
CA THR A 21 -0.13 -16.94 -4.50
C THR A 21 0.70 -15.71 -4.85
N ALA A 22 0.40 -14.55 -4.26
CA ALA A 22 1.14 -13.32 -4.51
C ALA A 22 2.60 -13.42 -4.07
N VAL A 23 2.89 -13.97 -2.89
CA VAL A 23 4.26 -14.14 -2.39
C VAL A 23 5.04 -15.18 -3.20
N GLU A 24 4.41 -16.28 -3.60
CA GLU A 24 5.04 -17.28 -4.47
C GLU A 24 5.42 -16.65 -5.81
N ARG A 25 4.49 -15.94 -6.45
CA ARG A 25 4.71 -15.30 -7.74
C ARG A 25 5.78 -14.21 -7.68
N LEU A 26 5.85 -13.47 -6.58
CA LEU A 26 6.88 -12.46 -6.37
C LEU A 26 8.30 -13.03 -6.32
N SER A 27 8.45 -14.33 -6.05
CA SER A 27 9.71 -15.05 -6.08
C SER A 27 10.13 -15.53 -7.49
N GLY A 28 9.23 -15.40 -8.47
CA GLY A 28 9.43 -15.80 -9.86
C GLY A 28 9.86 -14.65 -10.77
N SER A 29 9.56 -14.81 -12.06
CA SER A 29 9.84 -13.78 -13.07
C SER A 29 8.78 -12.67 -13.05
N PRO A 30 9.17 -11.42 -13.38
CA PRO A 30 8.26 -10.29 -13.48
C PRO A 30 7.07 -10.57 -14.41
N LEU A 31 5.89 -10.11 -13.96
CA LEU A 31 4.66 -10.16 -14.76
C LEU A 31 4.67 -9.06 -15.82
N ALA A 32 4.18 -9.39 -17.01
CA ALA A 32 3.80 -8.38 -17.97
C ALA A 32 2.48 -7.74 -17.55
N PRO A 33 2.39 -6.40 -17.45
CA PRO A 33 1.14 -5.74 -17.15
C PRO A 33 0.14 -5.88 -18.32
N ALA A 34 -1.15 -5.90 -18.03
CA ALA A 34 -2.20 -5.73 -19.02
C ALA A 34 -2.18 -4.31 -19.61
N ARG A 35 -3.16 -3.98 -20.46
CA ARG A 35 -3.30 -2.63 -21.00
C ARG A 35 -4.66 -2.04 -20.62
N ASN A 36 -4.63 -0.89 -19.96
CA ASN A 36 -5.84 -0.10 -19.69
C ASN A 36 -5.98 0.98 -20.77
N THR A 37 -7.10 0.95 -21.49
CA THR A 37 -7.36 1.86 -22.61
C THR A 37 -8.26 3.03 -22.17
N THR A 38 -7.78 4.24 -22.40
CA THR A 38 -8.50 5.50 -22.19
C THR A 38 -8.62 6.26 -23.50
N ALA A 39 -9.30 7.40 -23.51
CA ALA A 39 -9.38 8.28 -24.69
C ALA A 39 -7.98 8.80 -25.10
N GLY A 40 -7.01 8.87 -24.20
CA GLY A 40 -5.64 9.34 -24.45
C GLY A 40 -4.65 8.24 -24.84
N GLY A 41 -5.07 6.98 -24.95
CA GLY A 41 -4.20 5.87 -25.31
C GLY A 41 -4.35 4.63 -24.44
N ALA A 42 -3.48 3.63 -24.67
CA ALA A 42 -3.46 2.40 -23.91
C ALA A 42 -2.18 2.32 -23.07
N TRP A 43 -2.33 2.18 -21.76
CA TRP A 43 -1.24 2.24 -20.79
C TRP A 43 -1.04 0.89 -20.09
N PRO A 44 0.20 0.50 -19.75
CA PRO A 44 0.45 -0.66 -18.91
C PRO A 44 -0.32 -0.55 -17.59
N TYR A 45 -0.92 -1.64 -17.15
CA TYR A 45 -1.76 -1.65 -15.96
C TYR A 45 -1.77 -3.03 -15.29
N PHE A 46 -1.61 -3.10 -13.99
CA PHE A 46 -1.64 -4.34 -13.23
C PHE A 46 -3.05 -4.62 -12.70
N GLU A 47 -3.74 -5.60 -13.27
CA GLU A 47 -5.12 -5.94 -12.92
C GLU A 47 -5.19 -7.17 -12.01
N ILE A 48 -6.13 -7.17 -11.06
CA ILE A 48 -6.48 -8.38 -10.31
C ILE A 48 -7.08 -9.40 -11.29
N PRO A 49 -6.59 -10.65 -11.35
CA PRO A 49 -7.03 -11.65 -12.33
C PRO A 49 -8.41 -12.24 -11.97
N VAL A 50 -9.41 -11.39 -11.80
CA VAL A 50 -10.82 -11.72 -11.56
C VAL A 50 -11.66 -11.09 -12.65
N ALA A 51 -12.26 -11.92 -13.51
CA ALA A 51 -13.10 -11.46 -14.59
C ALA A 51 -14.47 -10.95 -14.05
N GLY A 52 -15.09 -10.05 -14.81
CA GLY A 52 -16.44 -9.55 -14.55
C GLY A 52 -16.71 -8.25 -15.31
N ASP A 53 -17.83 -8.21 -16.05
CA ASP A 53 -18.22 -7.03 -16.81
C ASP A 53 -18.86 -5.97 -15.91
N ASP A 54 -19.54 -6.39 -14.85
CA ASP A 54 -20.11 -5.51 -13.82
C ASP A 54 -19.06 -5.19 -12.77
N TRP A 55 -18.66 -3.92 -12.71
CA TRP A 55 -17.61 -3.46 -11.82
C TRP A 55 -17.96 -3.67 -10.34
N MET A 56 -19.22 -3.41 -9.94
CA MET A 56 -19.64 -3.57 -8.54
C MET A 56 -19.67 -5.04 -8.12
N LYS A 57 -20.20 -5.94 -8.95
CA LYS A 57 -20.20 -7.38 -8.70
C LYS A 57 -18.77 -7.93 -8.62
N ARG A 58 -17.87 -7.42 -9.48
CA ARG A 58 -16.45 -7.76 -9.43
C ARG A 58 -15.82 -7.31 -8.11
N ALA A 59 -16.08 -6.06 -7.69
CA ALA A 59 -15.61 -5.52 -6.41
C ALA A 59 -16.08 -6.37 -5.22
N GLU A 60 -17.36 -6.73 -5.20
CA GLU A 60 -17.91 -7.61 -4.16
C GLU A 60 -17.31 -9.03 -4.18
N ALA A 61 -17.07 -9.60 -5.35
CA ALA A 61 -16.47 -10.92 -5.48
C ALA A 61 -15.05 -10.94 -4.93
N VAL A 62 -14.24 -9.93 -5.29
CA VAL A 62 -12.88 -9.76 -4.74
C VAL A 62 -12.93 -9.54 -3.23
N ALA A 63 -13.84 -8.67 -2.74
CA ALA A 63 -14.01 -8.42 -1.31
C ALA A 63 -14.32 -9.69 -0.52
N ARG A 64 -15.26 -10.52 -1.01
CA ARG A 64 -15.61 -11.80 -0.39
C ARG A 64 -14.45 -12.80 -0.37
N ALA A 65 -13.66 -12.87 -1.44
CA ALA A 65 -12.50 -13.75 -1.49
C ALA A 65 -11.42 -13.32 -0.47
N VAL A 66 -11.12 -12.04 -0.41
CA VAL A 66 -10.16 -11.47 0.56
C VAL A 66 -10.67 -11.64 1.99
N ALA A 67 -11.98 -11.43 2.23
CA ALA A 67 -12.61 -11.65 3.54
C ALA A 67 -12.46 -13.11 4.01
N GLY A 68 -12.67 -14.08 3.11
CA GLY A 68 -12.49 -15.50 3.40
C GLY A 68 -11.05 -15.84 3.81
N SER A 69 -10.06 -15.26 3.13
CA SER A 69 -8.64 -15.44 3.46
C SER A 69 -8.30 -14.80 4.81
N LEU A 70 -8.72 -13.56 5.03
CA LEU A 70 -8.44 -12.85 6.28
C LEU A 70 -9.06 -13.52 7.49
N ARG A 71 -10.30 -14.07 7.37
CA ARG A 71 -10.97 -14.80 8.45
C ARG A 71 -10.18 -16.01 8.93
N ARG A 72 -9.61 -16.76 8.00
CA ARG A 72 -8.81 -17.96 8.34
C ARG A 72 -7.57 -17.59 9.13
N GLU A 73 -6.90 -16.49 8.74
CA GLU A 73 -5.68 -16.03 9.40
C GLU A 73 -5.96 -15.33 10.74
N ALA A 74 -6.98 -14.48 10.81
CA ALA A 74 -7.29 -13.70 12.00
C ALA A 74 -7.75 -14.55 13.20
N ALA A 75 -8.40 -15.70 12.95
CA ALA A 75 -8.90 -16.62 13.98
C ALA A 75 -9.72 -15.91 15.08
N LEU A 76 -10.59 -14.98 14.68
CA LEU A 76 -11.56 -14.32 15.56
C LEU A 76 -12.84 -15.15 15.67
N ALA A 77 -13.49 -15.13 16.84
CA ALA A 77 -14.81 -15.72 17.01
C ALA A 77 -15.84 -15.02 16.10
N PRO A 78 -16.94 -15.69 15.69
CA PRO A 78 -17.91 -15.12 14.77
C PRO A 78 -18.56 -13.82 15.24
N ASP A 79 -18.79 -13.65 16.54
CA ASP A 79 -19.33 -12.46 17.18
C ASP A 79 -18.28 -11.33 17.24
N GLU A 80 -17.03 -11.64 17.58
CA GLU A 80 -15.91 -10.68 17.53
C GLU A 80 -15.73 -10.16 16.10
N TRP A 81 -15.76 -11.04 15.09
CA TRP A 81 -15.66 -10.68 13.68
C TRP A 81 -16.80 -9.77 13.24
N ALA A 82 -18.04 -10.12 13.62
CA ALA A 82 -19.22 -9.32 13.26
C ALA A 82 -19.21 -7.92 13.92
N ALA A 83 -18.58 -7.77 15.06
CA ALA A 83 -18.48 -6.51 15.78
C ALA A 83 -17.36 -5.58 15.27
N LEU A 84 -16.49 -6.02 14.35
CA LEU A 84 -15.36 -5.24 13.87
C LEU A 84 -15.83 -3.90 13.27
N PRO A 85 -15.25 -2.76 13.72
CA PRO A 85 -15.30 -1.53 12.94
C PRO A 85 -14.43 -1.70 11.69
N CYS A 86 -14.82 -1.07 10.59
CA CYS A 86 -14.17 -1.18 9.30
C CYS A 86 -13.71 0.20 8.81
N ILE A 87 -12.40 0.41 8.71
CA ILE A 87 -11.82 1.64 8.19
C ILE A 87 -11.26 1.35 6.78
N ILE A 88 -11.75 2.09 5.80
CA ILE A 88 -11.51 1.81 4.37
C ILE A 88 -10.71 2.96 3.77
N GLY A 89 -9.56 2.67 3.20
CA GLY A 89 -8.77 3.62 2.40
C GLY A 89 -8.97 3.37 0.91
N SER A 90 -9.42 4.38 0.19
CA SER A 90 -9.55 4.34 -1.28
C SER A 90 -9.47 5.75 -1.84
N SER A 91 -8.81 5.92 -2.97
CA SER A 91 -8.70 7.21 -3.66
C SER A 91 -9.79 7.40 -4.70
N SER A 92 -10.25 6.34 -5.35
CA SER A 92 -11.23 6.40 -6.44
C SER A 92 -12.62 5.82 -6.10
N HIS A 93 -12.74 5.13 -4.97
CA HIS A 93 -14.02 4.55 -4.51
C HIS A 93 -14.71 3.72 -5.59
N SER A 94 -15.97 4.12 -5.96
CA SER A 94 -16.81 3.51 -6.99
C SER A 94 -16.71 4.17 -8.38
N VAL A 95 -15.68 5.00 -8.63
CA VAL A 95 -15.51 5.70 -9.92
C VAL A 95 -15.46 4.73 -11.10
N GLY A 96 -14.92 3.53 -10.91
CA GLY A 96 -14.91 2.51 -11.95
C GLY A 96 -16.31 2.00 -12.36
N ALA A 97 -17.29 2.04 -11.45
CA ALA A 97 -18.68 1.76 -11.77
C ALA A 97 -19.28 2.89 -12.61
N TRP A 98 -19.08 4.15 -12.19
CA TRP A 98 -19.48 5.33 -12.97
C TRP A 98 -18.88 5.35 -14.37
N ASP A 99 -17.61 5.07 -14.49
CA ASP A 99 -16.85 5.05 -15.74
C ASP A 99 -17.41 4.04 -16.77
N ARG A 100 -18.04 2.97 -16.30
CA ARG A 100 -18.67 1.93 -17.15
C ARG A 100 -20.17 2.10 -17.34
N GLY A 101 -20.89 2.57 -16.33
CA GLY A 101 -22.35 2.65 -16.29
C GLY A 101 -22.92 4.07 -16.20
N GLY A 102 -22.10 5.12 -16.27
CA GLY A 102 -22.52 6.52 -16.13
C GLY A 102 -22.94 6.88 -14.70
N TRP A 103 -23.55 8.06 -14.57
CA TRP A 103 -23.91 8.63 -13.26
C TRP A 103 -24.83 7.73 -12.42
N ALA A 104 -25.71 6.97 -13.07
CA ALA A 104 -26.63 6.05 -12.37
C ALA A 104 -25.92 4.88 -11.69
N ALA A 105 -24.69 4.57 -12.10
CA ALA A 105 -23.88 3.49 -11.53
C ALA A 105 -22.92 3.99 -10.41
N LEU A 106 -22.82 5.30 -10.21
CA LEU A 106 -21.99 5.86 -9.14
C LEU A 106 -22.62 5.57 -7.77
N VAL A 107 -21.92 4.80 -6.96
CA VAL A 107 -22.34 4.51 -5.59
C VAL A 107 -21.77 5.57 -4.65
N PRO A 108 -22.60 6.23 -3.81
CA PRO A 108 -22.11 7.18 -2.83
C PRO A 108 -21.06 6.57 -1.87
N PRO A 109 -20.08 7.35 -1.40
CA PRO A 109 -18.99 6.84 -0.55
C PRO A 109 -19.46 6.07 0.69
N LEU A 110 -20.54 6.52 1.35
CA LEU A 110 -21.11 5.84 2.50
C LEU A 110 -21.72 4.47 2.14
N GLU A 111 -22.41 4.38 1.01
CA GLU A 111 -23.01 3.12 0.53
C GLU A 111 -21.91 2.15 0.09
N PHE A 112 -20.89 2.65 -0.61
CA PHE A 112 -19.72 1.87 -0.97
C PHE A 112 -19.01 1.28 0.24
N SER A 113 -18.78 2.09 1.29
CA SER A 113 -18.16 1.60 2.52
C SER A 113 -19.00 0.54 3.25
N ARG A 114 -20.33 0.73 3.28
CA ARG A 114 -21.25 -0.26 3.87
C ARG A 114 -21.24 -1.58 3.09
N MET A 115 -21.28 -1.52 1.76
CA MET A 115 -21.20 -2.71 0.90
C MET A 115 -19.91 -3.49 1.15
N LEU A 116 -18.77 -2.80 1.24
CA LEU A 116 -17.49 -3.46 1.54
C LEU A 116 -17.50 -4.10 2.93
N ALA A 117 -17.91 -3.38 3.98
CA ALA A 117 -18.01 -3.92 5.33
C ALA A 117 -18.94 -5.15 5.39
N GLN A 118 -20.09 -5.11 4.71
CA GLN A 118 -21.02 -6.23 4.59
C GLN A 118 -20.43 -7.44 3.87
N SER A 119 -19.63 -7.20 2.81
CA SER A 119 -18.93 -8.27 2.09
C SER A 119 -17.94 -9.03 3.01
N PHE A 120 -17.41 -8.35 4.02
CA PHE A 120 -16.60 -8.95 5.09
C PHE A 120 -17.46 -9.56 6.21
N GLY A 121 -18.76 -9.26 6.27
CA GLY A 121 -19.63 -9.64 7.38
C GLY A 121 -19.36 -8.83 8.66
N ALA A 122 -18.65 -7.71 8.56
CA ALA A 122 -18.49 -6.75 9.64
C ALA A 122 -19.74 -5.87 9.74
N ARG A 123 -20.27 -5.73 10.97
CA ARG A 123 -21.48 -4.95 11.27
C ARG A 123 -21.20 -3.74 12.16
N GLY A 124 -19.94 -3.57 12.57
CA GLY A 124 -19.48 -2.39 13.29
C GLY A 124 -19.52 -1.12 12.42
N PRO A 125 -19.13 0.03 12.97
CA PRO A 125 -19.06 1.28 12.22
C PRO A 125 -18.14 1.16 11.01
N ALA A 126 -18.56 1.70 9.84
CA ALA A 126 -17.75 1.75 8.64
C ALA A 126 -17.39 3.20 8.31
N MET A 127 -16.13 3.47 7.99
CA MET A 127 -15.61 4.77 7.61
C MET A 127 -14.77 4.67 6.36
N LEU A 128 -14.95 5.62 5.43
CA LEU A 128 -14.11 5.77 4.24
C LEU A 128 -13.16 6.95 4.42
N VAL A 129 -11.89 6.73 4.07
CA VAL A 129 -10.81 7.71 4.16
C VAL A 129 -10.22 7.93 2.77
N ASN A 130 -10.08 9.19 2.38
CA ASN A 130 -9.43 9.58 1.14
C ASN A 130 -8.36 10.65 1.41
N THR A 131 -7.11 10.26 1.32
CA THR A 131 -5.92 11.10 1.34
C THR A 131 -5.02 10.75 0.14
N ALA A 132 -5.65 10.58 -1.03
CA ALA A 132 -5.00 10.14 -2.27
C ALA A 132 -4.24 8.80 -2.09
N CYS A 133 -2.97 8.73 -2.52
CA CYS A 133 -2.20 7.48 -2.47
C CYS A 133 -1.88 6.99 -1.05
N THR A 134 -2.05 7.83 -0.03
CA THR A 134 -1.86 7.45 1.38
C THR A 134 -3.14 6.99 2.07
N SER A 135 -4.29 6.96 1.38
CA SER A 135 -5.61 6.66 1.97
C SER A 135 -5.62 5.40 2.85
N GLY A 136 -5.05 4.31 2.35
CA GLY A 136 -5.00 3.05 3.08
C GLY A 136 -4.12 3.10 4.33
N LEU A 137 -3.01 3.83 4.27
CA LEU A 137 -2.16 4.00 5.45
C LEU A 137 -2.77 4.99 6.46
N SER A 138 -3.54 6.00 5.99
CA SER A 138 -4.34 6.87 6.85
C SER A 138 -5.48 6.09 7.52
N ALA A 139 -6.13 5.17 6.82
CA ALA A 139 -7.10 4.25 7.40
C ALA A 139 -6.46 3.35 8.47
N PHE A 140 -5.24 2.87 8.22
CA PHE A 140 -4.46 2.11 9.17
C PHE A 140 -4.09 2.92 10.42
N ASP A 141 -3.71 4.19 10.28
CA ASP A 141 -3.39 5.10 11.39
C ASP A 141 -4.60 5.33 12.30
N ILE A 142 -5.77 5.54 11.70
CA ILE A 142 -7.04 5.65 12.46
C ILE A 142 -7.29 4.34 13.23
N ALA A 143 -7.09 3.19 12.61
CA ALA A 143 -7.26 1.90 13.29
C ALA A 143 -6.28 1.73 14.45
N VAL A 144 -5.01 2.09 14.27
CA VAL A 144 -4.00 2.10 15.35
C VAL A 144 -4.46 2.99 16.50
N SER A 145 -4.94 4.20 16.21
CA SER A 145 -5.43 5.15 17.22
C SER A 145 -6.65 4.61 17.98
N LEU A 146 -7.57 3.93 17.30
CA LEU A 146 -8.76 3.31 17.92
C LEU A 146 -8.37 2.16 18.86
N VAL A 147 -7.38 1.35 18.47
CA VAL A 147 -6.85 0.26 19.30
C VAL A 147 -6.03 0.83 20.47
N ALA A 148 -5.12 1.75 20.21
CA ALA A 148 -4.24 2.35 21.25
C ALA A 148 -5.01 3.10 22.32
N SER A 149 -6.16 3.72 21.97
CA SER A 149 -7.06 4.37 22.93
C SER A 149 -7.92 3.40 23.73
N GLY A 150 -7.90 2.10 23.41
CA GLY A 150 -8.74 1.07 24.04
C GLY A 150 -10.21 1.12 23.63
N ARG A 151 -10.56 1.91 22.60
CA ARG A 151 -11.94 2.03 22.12
C ARG A 151 -12.43 0.77 21.43
N PHE A 152 -11.53 0.08 20.71
CA PHE A 152 -11.76 -1.21 20.09
C PHE A 152 -10.54 -2.12 20.34
N ARG A 153 -10.79 -3.41 20.52
CA ARG A 153 -9.73 -4.40 20.64
C ARG A 153 -9.12 -4.76 19.29
N ASP A 154 -9.99 -4.92 18.29
CA ASP A 154 -9.65 -5.31 16.92
C ASP A 154 -10.35 -4.36 15.94
N VAL A 155 -9.66 -3.95 14.88
CA VAL A 155 -10.17 -3.07 13.82
C VAL A 155 -9.81 -3.65 12.46
N LEU A 156 -10.81 -3.76 11.57
CA LEU A 156 -10.62 -4.14 10.18
C LEU A 156 -10.18 -2.91 9.37
N VAL A 157 -9.06 -3.02 8.68
CA VAL A 157 -8.58 -2.02 7.72
C VAL A 157 -8.66 -2.59 6.32
N LEU A 158 -9.26 -1.85 5.39
CA LEU A 158 -9.30 -2.19 3.97
C LEU A 158 -8.53 -1.14 3.17
N GLY A 159 -7.71 -1.60 2.23
CA GLY A 159 -7.15 -0.76 1.16
C GLY A 159 -7.72 -1.23 -0.16
N VAL A 160 -8.48 -0.38 -0.85
CA VAL A 160 -9.25 -0.79 -2.03
C VAL A 160 -9.00 0.16 -3.18
N GLU A 161 -8.49 -0.39 -4.28
CA GLU A 161 -8.36 0.35 -5.53
C GLU A 161 -8.58 -0.59 -6.71
N LEU A 162 -9.62 -0.33 -7.46
CA LEU A 162 -9.98 -1.10 -8.66
C LEU A 162 -9.96 -0.20 -9.89
N SER A 163 -9.78 -0.80 -11.06
CA SER A 163 -9.53 -0.08 -12.30
C SER A 163 -10.66 0.88 -12.68
N ASN A 164 -10.25 2.08 -13.06
CA ASN A 164 -11.10 3.05 -13.72
C ASN A 164 -10.28 3.86 -14.74
N ARG A 165 -10.91 4.23 -15.85
CA ARG A 165 -10.25 4.96 -16.94
C ARG A 165 -9.97 6.42 -16.58
N LEU A 166 -10.80 7.01 -15.70
CA LEU A 166 -10.64 8.41 -15.28
C LEU A 166 -9.29 8.63 -14.58
N THR A 167 -8.95 7.77 -13.62
CA THR A 167 -7.67 7.86 -12.92
C THR A 167 -6.50 7.66 -13.87
N VAL A 168 -6.56 6.64 -14.75
CA VAL A 168 -5.50 6.39 -15.74
C VAL A 168 -5.34 7.59 -16.69
N ALA A 169 -6.45 8.16 -17.18
CA ALA A 169 -6.41 9.34 -18.04
C ALA A 169 -5.84 10.57 -17.32
N GLY A 170 -6.18 10.76 -16.04
CA GLY A 170 -5.63 11.84 -15.21
C GLY A 170 -4.11 11.75 -15.08
N PHE A 171 -3.60 10.58 -14.72
CA PHE A 171 -2.14 10.35 -14.62
C PHE A 171 -1.44 10.47 -15.98
N ALA A 172 -2.08 10.01 -17.06
CA ALA A 172 -1.57 10.18 -18.41
C ALA A 172 -1.50 11.65 -18.83
N GLY A 173 -2.56 12.43 -18.55
CA GLY A 173 -2.58 13.87 -18.82
C GLY A 173 -1.58 14.68 -18.03
N LEU A 174 -1.13 14.18 -16.89
CA LEU A 174 -0.04 14.74 -16.09
C LEU A 174 1.35 14.22 -16.50
N GLU A 175 1.44 13.38 -17.55
CA GLU A 175 2.70 12.80 -18.05
C GLU A 175 3.46 11.98 -16.99
N LEU A 176 2.73 11.33 -16.07
CA LEU A 176 3.31 10.57 -14.98
C LEU A 176 3.45 9.08 -15.25
N LEU A 177 2.84 8.57 -16.34
CA LEU A 177 2.83 7.15 -16.66
C LEU A 177 4.00 6.75 -17.56
N SER A 178 4.61 5.61 -17.24
CA SER A 178 5.49 4.91 -18.18
C SER A 178 4.65 4.22 -19.27
N ALA A 179 5.09 4.34 -20.51
CA ALA A 179 4.46 3.65 -21.64
C ALA A 179 4.82 2.14 -21.70
N THR A 180 5.77 1.69 -20.92
CA THR A 180 6.37 0.35 -21.05
C THR A 180 6.32 -0.47 -19.78
N ALA A 181 6.96 -0.04 -18.69
CA ALA A 181 7.10 -0.80 -17.45
C ALA A 181 7.40 0.08 -16.24
N ALA A 182 7.01 -0.36 -15.04
CA ALA A 182 7.46 0.25 -13.80
C ALA A 182 8.94 -0.10 -13.55
N ARG A 183 9.77 0.92 -13.30
CA ARG A 183 11.20 0.78 -13.02
C ARG A 183 11.61 1.54 -11.76
N PRO A 184 11.16 1.09 -10.58
CA PRO A 184 11.50 1.78 -9.32
C PRO A 184 13.01 1.87 -9.12
N CYS A 185 13.52 3.07 -8.82
CA CYS A 185 14.94 3.36 -8.57
C CYS A 185 15.90 3.04 -9.72
N ASP A 186 15.43 2.61 -10.89
CA ASP A 186 16.28 2.27 -12.04
C ASP A 186 16.75 3.53 -12.76
N ARG A 187 17.92 3.47 -13.39
CA ARG A 187 18.46 4.56 -14.23
C ARG A 187 17.54 4.89 -15.41
N ALA A 188 16.87 3.88 -15.98
CA ALA A 188 15.97 4.01 -17.11
C ALA A 188 14.51 4.27 -16.71
N ARG A 189 14.25 4.67 -15.44
CA ARG A 189 12.90 5.02 -14.99
C ARG A 189 12.32 6.20 -15.77
N ASP A 190 11.07 6.09 -16.16
CA ASP A 190 10.41 7.07 -17.03
C ASP A 190 8.96 7.37 -16.63
N GLY A 191 8.48 6.79 -15.53
CA GLY A 191 7.12 7.00 -15.03
C GLY A 191 6.59 5.83 -14.23
N LEU A 192 5.34 5.97 -13.80
CA LEU A 192 4.61 4.98 -13.02
C LEU A 192 3.86 4.00 -13.93
N VAL A 193 3.61 2.81 -13.44
CA VAL A 193 2.56 1.92 -13.93
C VAL A 193 1.53 1.77 -12.83
N LEU A 194 0.26 2.02 -13.11
CA LEU A 194 -0.81 1.88 -12.11
C LEU A 194 -1.25 0.42 -11.99
N GLY A 195 -1.94 0.11 -10.89
CA GLY A 195 -2.48 -1.23 -10.66
C GLY A 195 -3.63 -1.25 -9.68
N GLU A 196 -4.31 -2.38 -9.64
CA GLU A 196 -5.36 -2.71 -8.68
C GLU A 196 -4.80 -3.42 -7.47
N ALA A 197 -5.40 -3.18 -6.32
CA ALA A 197 -5.28 -4.04 -5.16
C ALA A 197 -6.53 -3.98 -4.30
N PHE A 198 -6.83 -5.10 -3.65
CA PHE A 198 -7.75 -5.20 -2.55
C PHE A 198 -7.01 -5.86 -1.40
N ALA A 199 -6.68 -5.10 -0.37
CA ALA A 199 -5.97 -5.58 0.80
C ALA A 199 -6.81 -5.41 2.06
N ALA A 200 -6.66 -6.33 3.00
CA ALA A 200 -7.33 -6.27 4.28
C ALA A 200 -6.36 -6.68 5.41
N LEU A 201 -6.45 -5.97 6.53
CA LEU A 201 -5.64 -6.22 7.72
C LEU A 201 -6.49 -6.15 8.98
N ILE A 202 -6.11 -6.89 10.01
CA ILE A 202 -6.61 -6.70 11.37
C ILE A 202 -5.54 -6.03 12.21
N VAL A 203 -5.84 -4.83 12.69
CA VAL A 203 -5.06 -4.14 13.74
C VAL A 203 -5.67 -4.53 15.08
N SER A 204 -4.84 -5.02 16.00
CA SER A 204 -5.29 -5.64 17.25
C SER A 204 -4.50 -5.17 18.46
N ALA A 205 -5.15 -5.11 19.62
CA ALA A 205 -4.51 -4.99 20.92
C ALA A 205 -3.91 -6.33 21.41
N ALA A 206 -4.34 -7.45 20.84
CA ALA A 206 -3.75 -8.74 21.14
C ALA A 206 -2.38 -8.87 20.42
N PRO A 207 -1.38 -9.46 21.07
CA PRO A 207 -0.10 -9.69 20.45
C PRO A 207 -0.22 -10.40 19.09
N GLY A 208 0.52 -9.91 18.12
CA GLY A 208 0.59 -10.43 16.76
C GLY A 208 2.04 -10.50 16.29
N PRO A 209 2.30 -11.00 15.07
CA PRO A 209 3.66 -11.20 14.58
C PRO A 209 4.45 -9.90 14.39
N TRP A 210 3.76 -8.76 14.25
CA TRP A 210 4.38 -7.45 14.05
C TRP A 210 3.74 -6.39 14.95
N ARG A 211 4.55 -5.81 15.82
CA ARG A 211 4.19 -4.66 16.65
C ARG A 211 4.28 -3.38 15.82
N ILE A 212 3.29 -2.52 15.96
CA ILE A 212 3.29 -1.18 15.37
C ILE A 212 4.03 -0.26 16.34
N ALA A 213 5.31 0.03 16.03
CA ALA A 213 6.16 0.80 16.91
C ALA A 213 5.86 2.30 16.86
N ALA A 214 5.59 2.82 15.68
CA ALA A 214 5.20 4.22 15.46
C ALA A 214 4.58 4.42 14.07
N LEU A 215 3.77 5.46 13.93
CA LEU A 215 3.32 6.00 12.66
C LEU A 215 3.38 7.51 12.73
N ALA A 216 4.06 8.13 11.76
CA ALA A 216 4.17 9.58 11.63
C ALA A 216 3.61 10.04 10.29
N SER A 217 3.03 11.23 10.25
CA SER A 217 2.54 11.88 9.04
C SER A 217 3.11 13.29 8.91
N GLY A 218 3.26 13.73 7.67
CA GLY A 218 3.72 15.07 7.30
C GLY A 218 2.98 15.59 6.07
N MET A 219 3.08 16.89 5.83
CA MET A 219 2.46 17.55 4.69
C MET A 219 3.52 18.32 3.91
N ASP A 220 3.74 17.95 2.65
CA ASP A 220 4.58 18.65 1.70
C ASP A 220 3.74 19.59 0.84
N ALA A 221 3.85 20.87 1.08
CA ALA A 221 3.07 21.90 0.37
C ALA A 221 3.75 22.43 -0.90
N ALA A 222 4.85 21.82 -1.33
CA ALA A 222 5.63 22.31 -2.48
C ALA A 222 4.90 22.09 -3.81
N SER A 223 4.15 20.99 -3.96
CA SER A 223 3.41 20.64 -5.17
C SER A 223 2.18 19.80 -4.88
N LEU A 224 1.17 19.88 -5.76
CA LEU A 224 -0.02 19.04 -5.68
C LEU A 224 0.24 17.59 -6.13
N THR A 225 1.23 17.36 -6.98
CA THR A 225 1.43 16.08 -7.68
C THR A 225 2.76 15.39 -7.39
N GLY A 226 3.59 15.98 -6.53
CA GLY A 226 4.88 15.38 -6.18
C GLY A 226 5.52 16.04 -4.96
N PRO A 227 6.51 15.39 -4.35
CA PRO A 227 7.25 15.94 -3.23
C PRO A 227 8.22 17.05 -3.68
N ALA A 228 8.63 17.89 -2.74
CA ALA A 228 9.77 18.79 -2.93
C ALA A 228 11.01 17.98 -3.36
N PRO A 229 11.77 18.45 -4.35
CA PRO A 229 12.90 17.70 -4.90
C PRO A 229 13.99 17.33 -3.87
N GLY A 230 14.12 18.09 -2.80
CA GLY A 230 15.07 17.83 -1.71
C GLY A 230 14.65 16.68 -0.80
N GLY A 231 13.35 16.38 -0.71
CA GLY A 231 12.82 15.32 0.14
C GLY A 231 12.73 15.66 1.62
N GLU A 232 12.76 16.96 1.99
CA GLU A 232 12.84 17.45 3.37
C GLU A 232 11.67 16.95 4.23
N VAL A 233 10.45 16.98 3.68
CA VAL A 233 9.26 16.51 4.40
C VAL A 233 9.28 14.98 4.55
N ILE A 234 9.77 14.26 3.54
CA ILE A 234 9.96 12.80 3.62
C ILE A 234 10.95 12.47 4.74
N ALA A 235 12.11 13.14 4.75
CA ALA A 235 13.13 12.97 5.80
C ALA A 235 12.58 13.32 7.19
N GLY A 236 11.87 14.46 7.30
CA GLY A 236 11.23 14.90 8.55
C GLY A 236 10.22 13.89 9.09
N THR A 237 9.40 13.32 8.21
CA THR A 237 8.38 12.32 8.58
C THR A 237 9.03 10.99 9.02
N MET A 238 10.04 10.52 8.28
CA MET A 238 10.84 9.34 8.69
C MET A 238 11.52 9.58 10.04
N ARG A 239 12.14 10.75 10.25
CA ARG A 239 12.79 11.13 11.52
C ARG A 239 11.80 11.13 12.68
N SER A 240 10.58 11.62 12.46
CA SER A 240 9.50 11.61 13.45
C SER A 240 9.09 10.19 13.81
N ALA A 241 8.92 9.30 12.83
CA ALA A 241 8.61 7.89 13.07
C ALA A 241 9.71 7.18 13.86
N LEU A 242 10.98 7.42 13.53
CA LEU A 242 12.12 6.88 14.27
C LEU A 242 12.16 7.37 15.72
N ALA A 243 11.94 8.68 15.93
CA ALA A 243 11.91 9.26 17.27
C ALA A 243 10.78 8.69 18.14
N MET A 244 9.56 8.58 17.58
CA MET A 244 8.41 7.97 18.26
C MET A 244 8.64 6.49 18.60
N ALA A 245 9.27 5.74 17.69
CA ALA A 245 9.65 4.35 17.91
C ALA A 245 10.85 4.20 18.87
N ARG A 246 11.55 5.28 19.18
CA ARG A 246 12.83 5.33 19.93
C ARG A 246 13.93 4.52 19.23
N TRP A 247 13.98 4.58 17.90
CA TRP A 247 14.99 3.94 17.08
C TRP A 247 16.02 4.95 16.59
N THR A 248 17.26 4.49 16.47
CA THR A 248 18.28 5.17 15.66
C THR A 248 18.17 4.68 14.21
N GLY A 249 18.73 5.42 13.26
CA GLY A 249 18.79 4.96 11.87
C GLY A 249 19.48 3.60 11.72
N ALA A 250 20.53 3.34 12.52
CA ALA A 250 21.25 2.07 12.51
C ALA A 250 20.40 0.86 12.97
N ALA A 251 19.28 1.10 13.63
CA ALA A 251 18.39 0.05 14.09
C ALA A 251 17.39 -0.42 13.03
N VAL A 252 17.30 0.26 11.88
CA VAL A 252 16.39 -0.10 10.77
C VAL A 252 17.07 -1.13 9.89
N ASP A 253 16.43 -2.28 9.70
CA ASP A 253 16.96 -3.37 8.87
C ASP A 253 16.51 -3.27 7.42
N LEU A 254 15.29 -2.75 7.20
CA LEU A 254 14.66 -2.66 5.88
C LEU A 254 13.83 -1.39 5.75
N ILE A 255 13.97 -0.69 4.62
CA ILE A 255 13.05 0.38 4.22
C ILE A 255 12.22 -0.09 3.03
N LYS A 256 10.88 -0.11 3.18
CA LYS A 256 9.96 -0.24 2.06
C LYS A 256 9.73 1.14 1.45
N LEU A 257 10.12 1.29 0.21
CA LEU A 257 10.11 2.55 -0.54
C LEU A 257 8.72 2.87 -1.12
N GLN A 258 8.45 4.17 -1.25
CA GLN A 258 7.37 4.67 -2.11
C GLN A 258 7.74 4.57 -3.59
N ALA A 259 9.02 4.61 -3.93
CA ALA A 259 9.53 4.65 -5.29
C ALA A 259 8.73 3.77 -6.27
N GLY A 260 8.25 4.37 -7.37
CA GLY A 260 7.43 3.71 -8.38
C GLY A 260 7.99 3.83 -9.81
N GLY A 261 9.15 4.48 -9.98
CA GLY A 261 9.76 4.76 -11.26
C GLY A 261 9.52 6.20 -11.75
N GLY A 262 8.86 7.05 -10.96
CA GLY A 262 8.75 8.48 -11.22
C GLY A 262 10.04 9.22 -10.88
N ARG A 263 10.60 9.99 -11.82
CA ARG A 263 11.93 10.61 -11.68
C ARG A 263 12.07 11.46 -10.42
N LEU A 264 11.12 12.38 -10.20
CA LEU A 264 11.16 13.30 -9.05
C LEU A 264 10.86 12.62 -7.73
N GLY A 265 9.84 11.74 -7.70
CA GLY A 265 9.44 11.04 -6.48
C GLY A 265 10.53 10.10 -5.96
N ASP A 266 11.11 9.28 -6.84
CA ASP A 266 12.19 8.37 -6.49
C ASP A 266 13.44 9.13 -6.02
N LEU A 267 13.75 10.29 -6.64
CA LEU A 267 14.88 11.13 -6.25
C LEU A 267 14.69 11.79 -4.88
N ALA A 268 13.51 12.35 -4.62
CA ALA A 268 13.21 13.00 -3.34
C ALA A 268 13.28 11.98 -2.18
N GLU A 269 12.72 10.78 -2.38
CA GLU A 269 12.81 9.70 -1.37
C GLU A 269 14.25 9.23 -1.16
N ALA A 270 15.03 9.08 -2.23
CA ALA A 270 16.44 8.69 -2.14
C ALA A 270 17.28 9.72 -1.37
N ARG A 271 17.05 11.03 -1.60
CA ARG A 271 17.71 12.11 -0.85
C ARG A 271 17.36 12.06 0.63
N ALA A 272 16.08 11.89 0.97
CA ALA A 272 15.62 11.75 2.34
C ALA A 272 16.28 10.55 3.07
N ILE A 273 16.39 9.41 2.39
CA ILE A 273 17.04 8.22 2.94
C ILE A 273 18.53 8.47 3.17
N ARG A 274 19.22 9.05 2.21
CA ARG A 274 20.67 9.34 2.33
C ARG A 274 20.97 10.37 3.41
N GLU A 275 20.06 11.29 3.69
CA GLU A 275 20.20 12.24 4.81
C GLU A 275 20.14 11.54 6.18
N LEU A 276 19.28 10.52 6.31
CA LEU A 276 19.01 9.89 7.61
C LEU A 276 19.84 8.64 7.88
N PHE A 277 20.33 7.99 6.84
CA PHE A 277 20.98 6.68 6.95
C PHE A 277 22.34 6.68 6.23
N ALA A 278 23.40 6.35 6.97
CA ALA A 278 24.76 6.25 6.44
C ALA A 278 25.48 5.04 7.03
N PRO A 279 25.57 3.89 6.33
CA PRO A 279 24.97 3.61 5.02
C PRO A 279 23.45 3.37 5.09
N PRO A 280 22.71 3.50 3.99
CA PRO A 280 21.30 3.11 3.93
C PRO A 280 21.14 1.61 4.25
N PRO A 281 20.06 1.23 4.99
CA PRO A 281 19.71 -0.18 5.19
C PRO A 281 19.23 -0.81 3.87
N LYS A 282 18.88 -2.11 3.90
CA LYS A 282 18.23 -2.74 2.75
C LYS A 282 16.99 -1.94 2.32
N THR A 283 16.78 -1.81 1.02
CA THR A 283 15.61 -1.10 0.47
C THR A 283 14.86 -1.99 -0.52
N VAL A 284 13.54 -1.84 -0.57
CA VAL A 284 12.68 -2.57 -1.52
C VAL A 284 11.52 -1.69 -1.97
N SER A 285 11.17 -1.78 -3.26
CA SER A 285 9.89 -1.28 -3.78
C SER A 285 9.08 -2.43 -4.37
N LEU A 286 7.79 -2.45 -4.09
CA LEU A 286 6.85 -3.43 -4.61
C LEU A 286 6.07 -2.93 -5.83
N LYS A 287 6.25 -1.65 -6.20
CA LYS A 287 5.50 -1.04 -7.31
C LYS A 287 5.88 -1.58 -8.70
N GLY A 288 7.06 -2.19 -8.82
CA GLY A 288 7.42 -2.94 -10.03
C GLY A 288 6.59 -4.21 -10.22
N ALA A 289 6.05 -4.77 -9.13
CA ALA A 289 5.30 -6.03 -9.14
C ALA A 289 3.78 -5.83 -9.04
N LEU A 290 3.33 -4.83 -8.29
CA LEU A 290 1.91 -4.52 -8.08
C LEU A 290 1.39 -3.40 -8.99
N GLY A 291 2.29 -2.59 -9.56
CA GLY A 291 1.96 -1.25 -9.99
C GLY A 291 1.78 -0.31 -8.80
N HIS A 292 1.53 0.97 -9.06
CA HIS A 292 1.09 1.90 -8.03
C HIS A 292 -0.41 1.70 -7.80
N THR A 293 -0.77 1.10 -6.68
CA THR A 293 -2.15 0.76 -6.33
C THR A 293 -2.85 1.89 -5.55
N LEU A 294 -2.40 3.12 -5.74
CA LEU A 294 -3.05 4.35 -5.24
C LEU A 294 -3.47 4.24 -3.77
N GLY A 295 -4.74 4.45 -3.47
CA GLY A 295 -5.28 4.39 -2.11
C GLY A 295 -5.11 3.03 -1.41
N ALA A 296 -4.95 1.94 -2.16
CA ALA A 296 -4.68 0.62 -1.60
C ALA A 296 -3.20 0.35 -1.30
N SER A 297 -2.26 1.22 -1.74
CA SER A 297 -0.80 0.97 -1.66
C SER A 297 -0.32 0.63 -0.25
N GLY A 298 -0.76 1.38 0.77
CA GLY A 298 -0.35 1.12 2.16
C GLY A 298 -0.63 -0.32 2.59
N PRO A 299 -1.91 -0.72 2.69
CA PRO A 299 -2.31 -2.07 3.09
C PRO A 299 -1.76 -3.17 2.18
N ALA A 300 -1.76 -2.98 0.86
CA ALA A 300 -1.32 -4.00 -0.08
C ALA A 300 0.18 -4.29 0.02
N GLU A 301 1.00 -3.23 0.01
CA GLU A 301 2.44 -3.35 0.13
C GLU A 301 2.86 -3.82 1.52
N LEU A 302 2.10 -3.42 2.57
CA LEU A 302 2.30 -3.91 3.93
C LEU A 302 2.05 -5.42 4.03
N ALA A 303 0.89 -5.90 3.59
CA ALA A 303 0.55 -7.32 3.61
C ALA A 303 1.60 -8.16 2.86
N LEU A 304 1.99 -7.75 1.65
CA LEU A 304 2.95 -8.46 0.83
C LEU A 304 4.37 -8.45 1.43
N THR A 305 4.79 -7.33 2.03
CA THR A 305 6.08 -7.23 2.72
C THR A 305 6.14 -8.17 3.91
N LEU A 306 5.14 -8.11 4.81
CA LEU A 306 5.12 -8.91 6.03
C LEU A 306 5.04 -10.42 5.73
N ALA A 307 4.20 -10.81 4.75
CA ALA A 307 4.10 -12.21 4.32
C ALA A 307 5.39 -12.73 3.68
N SER A 308 6.10 -11.90 2.91
CA SER A 308 7.40 -12.26 2.34
C SER A 308 8.46 -12.45 3.43
N LEU A 309 8.50 -11.53 4.40
CA LEU A 309 9.41 -11.62 5.54
C LEU A 309 9.12 -12.85 6.43
N ALA A 310 7.84 -13.21 6.63
CA ALA A 310 7.44 -14.42 7.33
C ALA A 310 7.95 -15.70 6.65
N ARG A 311 8.14 -15.68 5.32
CA ARG A 311 8.74 -16.75 4.52
C ARG A 311 10.28 -16.64 4.40
N GLY A 312 10.91 -15.78 5.20
CA GLY A 312 12.36 -15.61 5.24
C GLY A 312 12.94 -14.86 4.05
N ARG A 313 12.13 -14.07 3.31
CA ARG A 313 12.57 -13.37 2.09
C ARG A 313 12.30 -11.88 2.14
N VAL A 314 13.28 -11.07 1.73
CA VAL A 314 13.08 -9.69 1.30
C VAL A 314 12.72 -9.74 -0.18
N PRO A 315 11.56 -9.20 -0.61
CA PRO A 315 11.17 -9.22 -2.02
C PRO A 315 12.19 -8.52 -2.92
N ALA A 316 12.34 -9.01 -4.15
CA ALA A 316 13.09 -8.27 -5.17
C ALA A 316 12.29 -7.05 -5.64
N THR A 317 12.97 -5.96 -5.96
CA THR A 317 12.37 -4.81 -6.64
C THR A 317 12.31 -5.11 -8.14
N TRP A 318 11.16 -5.55 -8.62
CA TRP A 318 10.97 -5.80 -10.05
C TRP A 318 11.13 -4.51 -10.86
N GLY A 319 11.73 -4.60 -12.03
CA GLY A 319 12.03 -3.46 -12.89
C GLY A 319 13.33 -2.72 -12.55
N PHE A 320 13.99 -3.03 -11.43
CA PHE A 320 15.33 -2.53 -11.12
C PHE A 320 16.40 -3.42 -11.75
N ALA A 321 17.18 -2.88 -12.67
CA ALA A 321 18.27 -3.57 -13.35
C ALA A 321 19.59 -2.79 -13.28
N ALA A 322 19.53 -1.47 -13.39
CA ALA A 322 20.71 -0.63 -13.42
C ALA A 322 20.61 0.51 -12.37
N PRO A 323 21.59 0.62 -11.46
CA PRO A 323 21.60 1.68 -10.47
C PRO A 323 21.74 3.05 -11.15
N ASP A 324 21.10 4.05 -10.53
CA ASP A 324 21.27 5.46 -10.84
C ASP A 324 22.13 6.11 -9.75
N ASP A 325 23.29 6.64 -10.14
CA ASP A 325 24.25 7.23 -9.21
C ASP A 325 23.68 8.48 -8.49
N GLU A 326 22.73 9.19 -9.13
CA GLU A 326 22.06 10.33 -8.50
C GLU A 326 21.20 9.89 -7.31
N LEU A 327 20.54 8.73 -7.40
CA LEU A 327 19.79 8.18 -6.29
C LEU A 327 20.71 7.65 -5.19
N GLY A 328 21.79 6.97 -5.55
CA GLY A 328 22.69 6.31 -4.60
C GLY A 328 22.02 5.17 -3.82
N LEU A 329 20.87 4.67 -4.29
CA LEU A 329 20.16 3.52 -3.75
C LEU A 329 20.28 2.32 -4.67
N LYS A 330 20.41 1.13 -4.07
CA LYS A 330 20.46 -0.16 -4.77
C LYS A 330 19.47 -1.13 -4.12
N PRO A 331 18.18 -1.01 -4.47
CA PRO A 331 17.17 -1.93 -3.93
C PRO A 331 17.57 -3.38 -4.20
N SER A 332 17.52 -4.23 -3.17
CA SER A 332 17.96 -5.61 -3.26
C SER A 332 17.04 -6.54 -2.50
N GLY A 333 16.54 -7.56 -3.18
CA GLY A 333 15.89 -8.69 -2.54
C GLY A 333 16.90 -9.70 -1.95
N GLY A 334 16.39 -10.74 -1.33
CA GLY A 334 17.20 -11.83 -0.81
C GLY A 334 16.73 -12.40 0.52
N ASP A 335 17.65 -12.88 1.32
CA ASP A 335 17.38 -13.43 2.65
C ASP A 335 16.92 -12.34 3.63
N ALA A 336 15.85 -12.65 4.38
CA ALA A 336 15.30 -11.79 5.43
C ALA A 336 15.92 -12.08 6.81
N LYS A 337 16.98 -12.92 6.90
CA LYS A 337 17.66 -13.18 8.17
C LYS A 337 18.12 -11.88 8.82
N GLY A 338 17.73 -11.69 10.08
CA GLY A 338 18.05 -10.48 10.85
C GLY A 338 17.13 -9.30 10.56
N VAL A 339 16.14 -9.39 9.67
CA VAL A 339 15.15 -8.33 9.46
C VAL A 339 14.09 -8.42 10.55
N SER A 340 14.13 -7.48 11.48
CA SER A 340 13.18 -7.35 12.59
C SER A 340 12.54 -5.97 12.68
N ARG A 341 13.16 -4.93 12.11
CA ARG A 341 12.68 -3.55 12.13
C ARG A 341 12.56 -3.00 10.72
N VAL A 342 11.33 -2.69 10.34
CA VAL A 342 10.98 -2.20 9.01
C VAL A 342 10.46 -0.78 9.11
N LEU A 343 11.04 0.12 8.33
CA LEU A 343 10.47 1.45 8.07
C LEU A 343 9.73 1.42 6.75
N PHE A 344 8.44 1.72 6.80
CA PHE A 344 7.55 1.71 5.65
C PHE A 344 7.21 3.14 5.27
N ASN A 345 7.58 3.58 4.06
CA ASN A 345 7.37 4.95 3.63
C ASN A 345 6.35 5.04 2.49
N LEU A 346 5.49 6.04 2.56
CA LEU A 346 4.52 6.39 1.54
C LEU A 346 4.41 7.90 1.36
N SER A 347 4.27 8.34 0.12
CA SER A 347 3.87 9.70 -0.22
C SER A 347 2.76 9.69 -1.27
N GLY A 348 1.93 10.72 -1.30
CA GLY A 348 0.80 10.82 -2.20
C GLY A 348 0.56 12.24 -2.68
N PHE A 349 -0.30 12.38 -3.67
CA PHE A 349 -0.79 13.66 -4.15
C PHE A 349 -1.41 14.47 -3.00
N GLY A 350 -1.43 15.79 -3.15
CA GLY A 350 -1.83 16.69 -2.08
C GLY A 350 -0.78 16.84 -0.97
N GLY A 351 0.44 16.30 -1.18
CA GLY A 351 1.57 16.46 -0.27
C GLY A 351 1.57 15.54 0.95
N ASN A 352 0.67 14.56 1.02
CA ASN A 352 0.63 13.64 2.15
C ASN A 352 1.87 12.73 2.16
N VAL A 353 2.57 12.68 3.29
CA VAL A 353 3.71 11.79 3.54
C VAL A 353 3.47 11.02 4.83
N MET A 354 3.69 9.72 4.82
CA MET A 354 3.52 8.85 5.99
C MET A 354 4.68 7.88 6.12
N SER A 355 5.13 7.67 7.35
CA SER A 355 6.17 6.70 7.68
C SER A 355 5.74 5.85 8.86
N LEU A 356 5.74 4.52 8.66
CA LEU A 356 5.32 3.52 9.63
C LEU A 356 6.54 2.69 10.07
N ALA A 357 6.77 2.60 11.37
CA ALA A 357 7.80 1.76 11.97
C ALA A 357 7.16 0.48 12.52
N LEU A 358 7.62 -0.67 12.07
CA LEU A 358 7.15 -2.00 12.46
C LEU A 358 8.28 -2.82 13.05
N GLU A 359 8.01 -3.52 14.14
CA GLU A 359 8.95 -4.38 14.82
C GLU A 359 8.38 -5.80 14.92
N LYS A 360 9.17 -6.79 14.51
CA LYS A 360 8.81 -8.20 14.63
C LYS A 360 8.69 -8.56 16.10
N SER A 361 7.58 -9.13 16.49
CA SER A 361 7.39 -9.67 17.85
C SER A 361 8.35 -10.83 18.09
N GLY A 362 8.92 -10.89 19.29
CA GLY A 362 9.86 -11.93 19.70
C GLY A 362 9.21 -13.30 19.85
#